data_c19dc385a06c5ef4ebb7faf191a561cc
#
_entry.id   c19dc385a06c5ef4ebb7faf191a561cc
#
_cell.length_a   1.000
_cell.length_b   1.000
_cell.length_c   1.000
_cell.angle_alpha   90.00
_cell.angle_beta   90.00
_cell.angle_gamma   90.00
#
_symmetry.space_group_name_H-M   'P 1'
#
loop_
_entity.id
_entity.type
_entity.pdbx_description
1 polymer ?
#
loop_
_entity_poly.entity_id
_entity_poly.type
_entity_poly.pdbx_seq_one_letter_code
_entity_poly.pdbx_strand_id
1 'polypeptide(L)'
;AYFNDSQRQATKDAGKIAGLEVLRIINEPTAAALAYGLDKKSNERILVFDLGGGTFDVSVLEVGDGVFEVLSTAGDTHLGGDDFDKVIVDHLAETFKSNEGIDLRQDKQALQRLTEAAEKAKVELSNATQSEINLPFITATPEGPKHLDLTLTRAKFEELASKLIDRCAMPVEQALKDAKLSSGELDEIVMVGGSTRIPAVLELVKRITGKDPNQTVNPDEVVAVGAAIQGGVLAGEVKDILLLDVTPLSLGVETLGGVMTKMITRNTTVPTKKTETYSTAVDGQTNVEIHVLQGEREMASDNKSLGTFRLDGIPPAPRGVPQIEVTFDIDANGILSVTAKDKGSGKEQSISITGASTLSDSEVDKMVKDAEANASADKEKREKIDLKNQAETLVYQAEKQMGELGDKVDADAKAKLEEKRLKLKEATEK
;
A
#
# COMPACT_ATOMS: atom_id res chain seq x y z
N ALA A 1 -5.45 6.84 -6.79
CA ALA A 1 -5.65 6.14 -5.53
C ALA A 1 -4.48 5.20 -5.25
N TYR A 2 -4.16 5.02 -4.00
CA TYR A 2 -3.09 4.13 -3.51
C TYR A 2 -3.53 2.67 -3.59
N PHE A 3 -3.76 2.18 -4.80
CA PHE A 3 -4.32 0.87 -5.04
C PHE A 3 -3.28 -0.25 -4.89
N ASN A 4 -3.69 -1.36 -4.25
CA ASN A 4 -2.96 -2.61 -4.27
C ASN A 4 -3.14 -3.34 -5.61
N ASP A 5 -2.40 -4.44 -5.83
CA ASP A 5 -2.40 -5.18 -7.09
C ASP A 5 -3.79 -5.68 -7.51
N SER A 6 -4.62 -6.11 -6.53
CA SER A 6 -5.99 -6.55 -6.81
C SER A 6 -6.88 -5.41 -7.30
N GLN A 7 -6.76 -4.24 -6.68
CA GLN A 7 -7.52 -3.04 -7.07
C GLN A 7 -7.06 -2.51 -8.43
N ARG A 8 -5.76 -2.55 -8.73
CA ARG A 8 -5.20 -2.22 -10.05
C ARG A 8 -5.75 -3.15 -11.12
N GLN A 9 -5.74 -4.46 -10.87
CA GLN A 9 -6.30 -5.43 -11.80
C GLN A 9 -7.81 -5.25 -11.98
N ALA A 10 -8.57 -5.02 -10.90
CA ALA A 10 -10.00 -4.76 -10.96
C ALA A 10 -10.33 -3.51 -11.80
N THR A 11 -9.53 -2.45 -11.68
CA THR A 11 -9.66 -1.24 -12.52
C THR A 11 -9.46 -1.56 -13.99
N LYS A 12 -8.42 -2.34 -14.33
CA LYS A 12 -8.15 -2.79 -15.69
C LYS A 12 -9.28 -3.67 -16.25
N ASP A 13 -9.79 -4.59 -15.42
CA ASP A 13 -10.87 -5.48 -15.81
C ASP A 13 -12.20 -4.74 -15.98
N ALA A 14 -12.49 -3.74 -15.14
CA ALA A 14 -13.65 -2.87 -15.30
C ALA A 14 -13.66 -2.16 -16.67
N GLY A 15 -12.51 -1.65 -17.12
CA GLY A 15 -12.38 -1.07 -18.46
C GLY A 15 -12.65 -2.09 -19.56
N LYS A 16 -12.13 -3.32 -19.44
CA LYS A 16 -12.41 -4.41 -20.39
C LYS A 16 -13.87 -4.83 -20.39
N ILE A 17 -14.51 -4.93 -19.23
CA ILE A 17 -15.94 -5.25 -19.09
C ILE A 17 -16.80 -4.17 -19.77
N ALA A 18 -16.38 -2.91 -19.72
CA ALA A 18 -17.01 -1.80 -20.43
C ALA A 18 -16.75 -1.82 -21.94
N GLY A 19 -16.02 -2.80 -22.46
CA GLY A 19 -15.71 -2.95 -23.88
C GLY A 19 -14.53 -2.09 -24.37
N LEU A 20 -13.72 -1.56 -23.43
CA LEU A 20 -12.56 -0.73 -23.77
C LEU A 20 -11.29 -1.59 -23.84
N GLU A 21 -10.37 -1.22 -24.72
CA GLU A 21 -9.00 -1.72 -24.70
C GLU A 21 -8.20 -0.88 -23.70
N VAL A 22 -7.81 -1.49 -22.58
CA VAL A 22 -7.02 -0.82 -21.54
C VAL A 22 -5.55 -0.96 -21.88
N LEU A 23 -4.95 0.08 -22.39
CA LEU A 23 -3.53 0.12 -22.76
C LEU A 23 -2.64 0.23 -21.51
N ARG A 24 -3.06 1.07 -20.55
CA ARG A 24 -2.32 1.31 -19.30
C ARG A 24 -3.25 1.81 -18.20
N ILE A 25 -2.88 1.54 -16.95
CA ILE A 25 -3.37 2.24 -15.77
C ILE A 25 -2.27 3.13 -15.21
N ILE A 26 -2.64 4.24 -14.57
CA ILE A 26 -1.72 5.22 -14.00
C ILE A 26 -2.22 5.61 -12.61
N ASN A 27 -1.31 5.84 -11.67
CA ASN A 27 -1.65 6.36 -10.35
C ASN A 27 -2.08 7.83 -10.44
N GLU A 28 -3.10 8.21 -9.66
CA GLU A 28 -3.64 9.58 -9.65
C GLU A 28 -2.58 10.64 -9.29
N PRO A 29 -1.75 10.48 -8.23
CA PRO A 29 -0.69 11.45 -7.94
C PRO A 29 0.31 11.61 -9.08
N THR A 30 0.59 10.51 -9.77
CA THR A 30 1.51 10.51 -10.92
C THR A 30 0.90 11.23 -12.11
N ALA A 31 -0.39 11.02 -12.38
CA ALA A 31 -1.12 11.78 -13.39
C ALA A 31 -1.14 13.28 -13.07
N ALA A 32 -1.41 13.64 -11.82
CA ALA A 32 -1.39 15.03 -11.39
C ALA A 32 0.01 15.68 -11.57
N ALA A 33 1.07 14.94 -11.26
CA ALA A 33 2.45 15.37 -11.49
C ALA A 33 2.74 15.61 -12.97
N LEU A 34 2.25 14.75 -13.88
CA LEU A 34 2.36 14.96 -15.33
C LEU A 34 1.69 16.26 -15.77
N ALA A 35 0.49 16.53 -15.27
CA ALA A 35 -0.23 17.76 -15.62
C ALA A 35 0.48 19.02 -15.09
N TYR A 36 1.05 18.95 -13.87
CA TYR A 36 1.80 20.05 -13.26
C TYR A 36 3.15 20.25 -13.95
N GLY A 37 3.89 19.18 -14.18
CA GLY A 37 5.31 19.22 -14.56
C GLY A 37 5.58 19.27 -16.05
N LEU A 38 4.54 19.24 -16.92
CA LEU A 38 4.72 19.13 -18.38
C LEU A 38 5.64 20.22 -18.97
N ASP A 39 5.56 21.42 -18.43
CA ASP A 39 6.33 22.58 -18.89
C ASP A 39 7.61 22.86 -18.05
N LYS A 40 7.93 22.00 -17.08
CA LYS A 40 9.06 22.21 -16.20
C LYS A 40 10.37 21.79 -16.85
N LYS A 41 11.33 22.71 -16.88
CA LYS A 41 12.67 22.51 -17.46
C LYS A 41 13.77 22.28 -16.44
N SER A 42 13.51 22.61 -15.17
CA SER A 42 14.42 22.35 -14.05
C SER A 42 13.91 21.21 -13.21
N ASN A 43 14.82 20.45 -12.61
CA ASN A 43 14.43 19.41 -11.65
C ASN A 43 13.82 20.05 -10.41
N GLU A 44 12.61 19.65 -10.09
CA GLU A 44 11.86 20.05 -8.90
C GLU A 44 11.49 18.82 -8.10
N ARG A 45 11.60 18.90 -6.78
CA ARG A 45 11.07 17.90 -5.86
C ARG A 45 9.71 18.36 -5.38
N ILE A 46 8.68 17.65 -5.80
CA ILE A 46 7.30 18.00 -5.52
C ILE A 46 6.66 16.99 -4.58
N LEU A 47 5.76 17.49 -3.73
CA LEU A 47 4.85 16.65 -2.98
C LEU A 47 3.46 16.80 -3.57
N VAL A 48 2.86 15.72 -4.02
CA VAL A 48 1.47 15.68 -4.43
C VAL A 48 0.64 15.26 -3.23
N PHE A 49 -0.29 16.12 -2.82
CA PHE A 49 -1.22 15.91 -1.72
C PHE A 49 -2.61 15.74 -2.30
N ASP A 50 -3.08 14.51 -2.41
CA ASP A 50 -4.34 14.16 -3.05
C ASP A 50 -5.37 13.72 -2.00
N LEU A 51 -6.32 14.62 -1.66
CA LEU A 51 -7.43 14.36 -0.75
C LEU A 51 -8.73 14.40 -1.54
N GLY A 52 -9.14 13.20 -1.99
CA GLY A 52 -10.35 12.98 -2.77
C GLY A 52 -11.61 12.82 -1.92
N GLY A 53 -12.62 12.18 -2.50
CA GLY A 53 -13.88 11.86 -1.81
C GLY A 53 -13.76 10.74 -0.79
N GLY A 54 -12.99 9.69 -1.08
CA GLY A 54 -12.87 8.49 -0.24
C GLY A 54 -11.47 8.15 0.21
N THR A 55 -10.43 8.69 -0.44
CA THR A 55 -9.02 8.35 -0.16
C THR A 55 -8.16 9.59 -0.01
N PHE A 56 -7.07 9.42 0.73
CA PHE A 56 -6.00 10.39 0.87
C PHE A 56 -4.67 9.78 0.41
N ASP A 57 -4.03 10.39 -0.56
CA ASP A 57 -2.79 9.91 -1.16
C ASP A 57 -1.71 11.00 -1.09
N VAL A 58 -0.50 10.60 -0.76
CA VAL A 58 0.68 11.49 -0.76
C VAL A 58 1.78 10.83 -1.55
N SER A 59 2.33 11.55 -2.53
CA SER A 59 3.50 11.08 -3.28
C SER A 59 4.57 12.17 -3.33
N VAL A 60 5.81 11.75 -3.16
CA VAL A 60 6.98 12.62 -3.37
C VAL A 60 7.63 12.21 -4.69
N LEU A 61 7.81 13.18 -5.57
CA LEU A 61 8.35 12.96 -6.91
C LEU A 61 9.51 13.92 -7.19
N GLU A 62 10.42 13.49 -8.06
CA GLU A 62 11.35 14.36 -8.77
C GLU A 62 10.87 14.53 -10.20
N VAL A 63 10.72 15.78 -10.64
CA VAL A 63 10.11 16.16 -11.91
C VAL A 63 11.02 17.14 -12.63
N GLY A 64 11.42 16.86 -13.86
CA GLY A 64 12.22 17.78 -14.68
C GLY A 64 12.69 17.14 -16.00
N ASP A 65 12.89 17.97 -17.01
CA ASP A 65 13.38 17.58 -18.36
C ASP A 65 12.61 16.36 -18.96
N GLY A 66 11.30 16.29 -18.72
CA GLY A 66 10.45 15.19 -19.21
C GLY A 66 10.53 13.90 -18.38
N VAL A 67 11.32 13.85 -17.31
CA VAL A 67 11.40 12.71 -16.37
C VAL A 67 10.51 12.97 -15.17
N PHE A 68 9.70 11.99 -14.82
CA PHE A 68 8.81 11.97 -13.67
C PHE A 68 9.10 10.71 -12.87
N GLU A 69 9.83 10.86 -11.77
CA GLU A 69 10.24 9.75 -10.92
C GLU A 69 9.54 9.83 -9.56
N VAL A 70 8.74 8.83 -9.23
CA VAL A 70 8.16 8.70 -7.89
C VAL A 70 9.24 8.19 -6.94
N LEU A 71 9.55 8.96 -5.91
CA LEU A 71 10.53 8.62 -4.87
C LEU A 71 9.89 7.80 -3.76
N SER A 72 8.66 8.17 -3.37
CA SER A 72 7.89 7.48 -2.34
C SER A 72 6.40 7.78 -2.48
N THR A 73 5.59 6.92 -1.87
CA THR A 73 4.16 7.11 -1.77
C THR A 73 3.66 6.59 -0.42
N ALA A 74 2.65 7.24 0.15
CA ALA A 74 1.95 6.87 1.36
C ALA A 74 0.50 7.36 1.27
N GLY A 75 -0.41 6.85 2.11
CA GLY A 75 -1.80 7.26 2.03
C GLY A 75 -2.67 6.75 3.18
N ASP A 76 -3.97 7.10 3.11
CA ASP A 76 -5.04 6.59 3.97
C ASP A 76 -6.30 6.43 3.13
N THR A 77 -6.65 5.20 2.75
CA THR A 77 -7.83 4.90 1.88
C THR A 77 -9.18 4.99 2.58
N HIS A 78 -9.19 5.30 3.86
CA HIS A 78 -10.40 5.54 4.63
C HIS A 78 -10.40 6.98 5.18
N LEU A 79 -9.85 7.91 4.41
CA LEU A 79 -9.84 9.32 4.72
C LEU A 79 -10.14 10.13 3.45
N GLY A 80 -11.32 10.69 3.38
CA GLY A 80 -11.74 11.50 2.24
C GLY A 80 -12.93 12.38 2.55
N GLY A 81 -13.44 13.07 1.54
CA GLY A 81 -14.58 14.00 1.63
C GLY A 81 -15.80 13.41 2.30
N ASP A 82 -16.06 12.11 2.08
CA ASP A 82 -17.18 11.39 2.68
C ASP A 82 -17.09 11.31 4.21
N ASP A 83 -15.87 11.22 4.77
CA ASP A 83 -15.67 11.26 6.22
C ASP A 83 -15.94 12.65 6.78
N PHE A 84 -15.55 13.70 6.04
CA PHE A 84 -15.89 15.09 6.39
C PHE A 84 -17.38 15.35 6.31
N ASP A 85 -18.10 14.78 5.34
CA ASP A 85 -19.56 14.85 5.26
C ASP A 85 -20.20 14.15 6.45
N LYS A 86 -19.68 12.99 6.81
CA LYS A 86 -20.20 12.20 7.93
C LYS A 86 -20.13 12.93 9.26
N VAL A 87 -19.08 13.66 9.57
CA VAL A 87 -19.03 14.42 10.84
C VAL A 87 -20.08 15.54 10.87
N ILE A 88 -20.41 16.11 9.72
CA ILE A 88 -21.52 17.09 9.62
C ILE A 88 -22.86 16.39 9.79
N VAL A 89 -23.10 15.27 9.11
CA VAL A 89 -24.31 14.45 9.25
C VAL A 89 -24.55 14.06 10.70
N ASP A 90 -23.51 13.58 11.37
CA ASP A 90 -23.61 13.19 12.78
C ASP A 90 -23.93 14.38 13.68
N HIS A 91 -23.32 15.54 13.42
CA HIS A 91 -23.64 16.77 14.17
C HIS A 91 -25.09 17.23 13.96
N LEU A 92 -25.59 17.23 12.73
CA LEU A 92 -26.97 17.59 12.42
C LEU A 92 -27.98 16.63 13.08
N ALA A 93 -27.71 15.32 12.98
CA ALA A 93 -28.57 14.28 13.57
C ALA A 93 -28.59 14.36 15.10
N GLU A 94 -27.45 14.54 15.76
CA GLU A 94 -27.39 14.68 17.23
C GLU A 94 -28.07 15.99 17.69
N THR A 95 -27.90 17.08 16.97
CA THR A 95 -28.60 18.35 17.29
C THR A 95 -30.12 18.20 17.18
N PHE A 96 -30.60 17.57 16.11
CA PHE A 96 -32.01 17.31 15.92
C PHE A 96 -32.56 16.36 17.00
N LYS A 97 -31.83 15.29 17.28
CA LYS A 97 -32.19 14.33 18.34
C LYS A 97 -32.27 14.97 19.72
N SER A 98 -31.37 15.90 20.02
CA SER A 98 -31.41 16.63 21.29
C SER A 98 -32.64 17.54 21.42
N ASN A 99 -33.11 18.11 20.29
CA ASN A 99 -34.22 19.04 20.27
C ASN A 99 -35.60 18.34 20.16
N GLU A 100 -35.68 17.29 19.32
CA GLU A 100 -36.93 16.65 18.93
C GLU A 100 -37.04 15.19 19.43
N GLY A 101 -35.99 14.62 20.02
CA GLY A 101 -35.98 13.25 20.51
C GLY A 101 -35.87 12.16 19.42
N ILE A 102 -35.69 12.54 18.17
CA ILE A 102 -35.72 11.64 17.00
C ILE A 102 -34.33 11.57 16.36
N ASP A 103 -33.84 10.35 16.17
CA ASP A 103 -32.58 10.13 15.43
C ASP A 103 -32.87 9.96 13.93
N LEU A 104 -32.60 11.00 13.16
CA LEU A 104 -32.82 11.03 11.72
C LEU A 104 -32.02 9.99 10.93
N ARG A 105 -30.93 9.43 11.50
CA ARG A 105 -30.10 8.39 10.87
C ARG A 105 -30.81 7.04 10.77
N GLN A 106 -31.92 6.84 11.50
CA GLN A 106 -32.75 5.64 11.44
C GLN A 106 -33.70 5.65 10.22
N ASP A 107 -33.94 6.80 9.63
CA ASP A 107 -34.76 6.95 8.42
C ASP A 107 -33.86 7.14 7.21
N LYS A 108 -33.92 6.21 6.24
CA LYS A 108 -33.08 6.25 5.03
C LYS A 108 -33.31 7.50 4.18
N GLN A 109 -34.53 8.01 4.10
CA GLN A 109 -34.81 9.23 3.32
C GLN A 109 -34.28 10.47 4.03
N ALA A 110 -34.46 10.55 5.34
CA ALA A 110 -33.90 11.64 6.14
C ALA A 110 -32.35 11.61 6.09
N LEU A 111 -31.74 10.42 6.24
CA LEU A 111 -30.29 10.26 6.17
C LEU A 111 -29.73 10.70 4.81
N GLN A 112 -30.38 10.33 3.70
CA GLN A 112 -29.94 10.78 2.38
C GLN A 112 -29.98 12.31 2.26
N ARG A 113 -31.05 12.94 2.70
CA ARG A 113 -31.19 14.41 2.69
C ARG A 113 -30.16 15.09 3.60
N LEU A 114 -29.84 14.49 4.76
CA LEU A 114 -28.77 14.98 5.64
C LEU A 114 -27.41 14.89 4.94
N THR A 115 -27.12 13.80 4.24
CA THR A 115 -25.85 13.60 3.52
C THR A 115 -25.69 14.63 2.41
N GLU A 116 -26.72 14.82 1.58
CA GLU A 116 -26.70 15.84 0.51
C GLU A 116 -26.52 17.27 1.07
N ALA A 117 -27.17 17.58 2.18
CA ALA A 117 -27.05 18.88 2.83
C ALA A 117 -25.68 19.07 3.50
N ALA A 118 -25.10 18.02 4.06
CA ALA A 118 -23.77 18.03 4.66
C ALA A 118 -22.68 18.28 3.61
N GLU A 119 -22.72 17.55 2.49
CA GLU A 119 -21.80 17.76 1.37
C GLU A 119 -21.89 19.20 0.85
N LYS A 120 -23.10 19.69 0.61
CA LYS A 120 -23.31 21.08 0.19
C LYS A 120 -22.74 22.07 1.19
N ALA A 121 -22.99 21.89 2.48
CA ALA A 121 -22.47 22.76 3.53
C ALA A 121 -20.93 22.71 3.59
N LYS A 122 -20.31 21.53 3.47
CA LYS A 122 -18.85 21.38 3.38
C LYS A 122 -18.26 22.21 2.24
N VAL A 123 -18.85 22.11 1.05
CA VAL A 123 -18.42 22.86 -0.14
C VAL A 123 -18.58 24.38 0.08
N GLU A 124 -19.72 24.83 0.61
CA GLU A 124 -19.97 26.24 0.90
C GLU A 124 -18.98 26.78 1.94
N LEU A 125 -18.68 26.02 3.00
CA LEU A 125 -17.76 26.40 4.08
C LEU A 125 -16.30 26.50 3.62
N SER A 126 -15.94 25.97 2.46
CA SER A 126 -14.63 26.21 1.87
C SER A 126 -14.45 27.68 1.44
N ASN A 127 -15.53 28.36 1.07
CA ASN A 127 -15.50 29.75 0.60
C ASN A 127 -16.19 30.74 1.57
N ALA A 128 -17.17 30.27 2.35
CA ALA A 128 -17.94 31.09 3.29
C ALA A 128 -17.59 30.76 4.73
N THR A 129 -17.87 31.69 5.65
CA THR A 129 -17.66 31.49 7.09
C THR A 129 -18.80 30.76 7.78
N GLN A 130 -19.95 30.64 7.10
CA GLN A 130 -21.13 29.92 7.58
C GLN A 130 -21.96 29.39 6.39
N SER A 131 -22.70 28.32 6.63
CA SER A 131 -23.65 27.71 5.71
C SER A 131 -25.00 27.51 6.42
N GLU A 132 -26.08 27.85 5.75
CA GLU A 132 -27.46 27.64 6.23
C GLU A 132 -27.99 26.31 5.72
N ILE A 133 -28.37 25.44 6.65
CA ILE A 133 -28.89 24.10 6.36
C ILE A 133 -30.39 24.11 6.71
N ASN A 134 -31.24 24.15 5.70
CA ASN A 134 -32.68 24.14 5.85
C ASN A 134 -33.27 22.91 5.14
N LEU A 135 -33.80 21.98 5.93
CA LEU A 135 -34.44 20.74 5.47
C LEU A 135 -35.89 20.69 5.95
N PRO A 136 -36.84 21.31 5.21
CA PRO A 136 -38.22 21.27 5.56
C PRO A 136 -38.78 19.87 5.42
N PHE A 137 -39.73 19.50 6.31
CA PHE A 137 -40.39 18.18 6.30
C PHE A 137 -39.38 17.01 6.33
N ILE A 138 -38.39 17.11 7.20
CA ILE A 138 -37.34 16.08 7.28
C ILE A 138 -37.87 14.76 7.85
N THR A 139 -38.85 14.85 8.75
CA THR A 139 -39.55 13.70 9.30
C THR A 139 -40.97 14.11 9.71
N ALA A 140 -41.85 13.12 9.91
CA ALA A 140 -43.23 13.32 10.37
C ALA A 140 -43.45 12.66 11.72
N THR A 141 -44.13 13.34 12.61
CA THR A 141 -44.55 12.83 13.93
C THR A 141 -46.08 12.90 14.09
N PRO A 142 -46.64 12.25 15.12
CA PRO A 142 -48.08 12.39 15.41
C PRO A 142 -48.51 13.84 15.63
N GLU A 143 -47.61 14.72 16.11
CA GLU A 143 -47.85 16.15 16.34
C GLU A 143 -47.70 16.99 15.05
N GLY A 144 -47.23 16.38 13.93
CA GLY A 144 -47.07 17.05 12.65
C GLY A 144 -45.66 16.90 12.08
N PRO A 145 -45.39 17.53 10.93
CA PRO A 145 -44.09 17.49 10.29
C PRO A 145 -43.06 18.28 11.10
N LYS A 146 -41.84 17.78 11.11
CA LYS A 146 -40.67 18.42 11.71
C LYS A 146 -39.70 18.92 10.64
N HIS A 147 -38.98 19.98 10.96
CA HIS A 147 -38.02 20.64 10.06
C HIS A 147 -36.68 20.74 10.75
N LEU A 148 -35.60 20.61 9.98
CA LEU A 148 -34.27 20.93 10.47
C LEU A 148 -33.84 22.27 9.88
N ASP A 149 -33.52 23.22 10.74
CA ASP A 149 -33.01 24.52 10.38
C ASP A 149 -31.82 24.85 11.30
N LEU A 150 -30.62 24.97 10.71
CA LEU A 150 -29.39 25.13 11.45
C LEU A 150 -28.38 25.92 10.62
N THR A 151 -27.66 26.83 11.26
CA THR A 151 -26.51 27.49 10.69
C THR A 151 -25.24 26.81 11.20
N LEU A 152 -24.45 26.25 10.27
CA LEU A 152 -23.14 25.67 10.55
C LEU A 152 -22.04 26.68 10.23
N THR A 153 -21.20 27.01 11.20
CA THR A 153 -20.03 27.87 10.96
C THR A 153 -18.81 27.05 10.53
N ARG A 154 -17.89 27.67 9.76
CA ARG A 154 -16.61 27.05 9.39
C ARG A 154 -15.83 26.62 10.63
N ALA A 155 -15.74 27.46 11.65
CA ALA A 155 -15.03 27.12 12.89
C ALA A 155 -15.61 25.85 13.56
N LYS A 156 -16.96 25.70 13.57
CA LYS A 156 -17.59 24.49 14.11
C LYS A 156 -17.32 23.26 13.24
N PHE A 157 -17.36 23.40 11.92
CA PHE A 157 -16.99 22.31 11.01
C PHE A 157 -15.52 21.87 11.22
N GLU A 158 -14.59 22.80 11.30
CA GLU A 158 -13.16 22.51 11.53
C GLU A 158 -12.90 21.85 12.89
N GLU A 159 -13.65 22.28 13.95
CA GLU A 159 -13.65 21.59 15.25
C GLU A 159 -14.08 20.14 15.13
N LEU A 160 -15.21 19.88 14.45
CA LEU A 160 -15.74 18.54 14.23
C LEU A 160 -14.79 17.65 13.42
N ALA A 161 -14.14 18.25 12.41
CA ALA A 161 -13.24 17.57 11.48
C ALA A 161 -11.77 17.47 11.96
N SER A 162 -11.43 18.05 13.13
CA SER A 162 -10.04 18.18 13.59
C SER A 162 -9.25 16.86 13.56
N LYS A 163 -9.87 15.76 14.02
CA LYS A 163 -9.24 14.44 14.01
C LYS A 163 -8.97 13.89 12.60
N LEU A 164 -9.84 14.21 11.62
CA LEU A 164 -9.65 13.81 10.23
C LEU A 164 -8.50 14.61 9.60
N ILE A 165 -8.45 15.92 9.90
CA ILE A 165 -7.37 16.80 9.45
C ILE A 165 -6.02 16.33 10.03
N ASP A 166 -5.95 16.01 11.32
CA ASP A 166 -4.73 15.53 11.96
C ASP A 166 -4.26 14.17 11.37
N ARG A 167 -5.17 13.32 10.90
CA ARG A 167 -4.81 12.06 10.23
C ARG A 167 -4.03 12.30 8.94
N CYS A 168 -4.21 13.43 8.25
CA CYS A 168 -3.44 13.75 7.04
C CYS A 168 -1.95 13.99 7.31
N ALA A 169 -1.55 14.34 8.54
CA ALA A 169 -0.16 14.66 8.85
C ALA A 169 0.78 13.47 8.67
N MET A 170 0.39 12.31 9.16
CA MET A 170 1.24 11.13 9.23
C MET A 170 1.64 10.56 7.86
N PRO A 171 0.75 10.41 6.85
CA PRO A 171 1.16 10.00 5.52
C PRO A 171 2.16 10.98 4.87
N VAL A 172 2.04 12.28 5.13
CA VAL A 172 3.01 13.27 4.63
C VAL A 172 4.39 13.04 5.24
N GLU A 173 4.46 12.89 6.57
CA GLU A 173 5.72 12.62 7.28
C GLU A 173 6.35 11.30 6.83
N GLN A 174 5.52 10.26 6.63
CA GLN A 174 5.98 8.96 6.16
C GLN A 174 6.54 9.03 4.73
N ALA A 175 5.84 9.70 3.81
CA ALA A 175 6.31 9.86 2.44
C ALA A 175 7.65 10.60 2.37
N LEU A 176 7.81 11.68 3.14
CA LEU A 176 9.08 12.40 3.25
C LEU A 176 10.21 11.54 3.80
N LYS A 177 9.94 10.80 4.88
CA LYS A 177 10.91 9.86 5.48
C LYS A 177 11.37 8.80 4.49
N ASP A 178 10.43 8.21 3.74
CA ASP A 178 10.73 7.16 2.76
C ASP A 178 11.50 7.71 1.55
N ALA A 179 11.18 8.92 1.11
CA ALA A 179 11.95 9.66 0.10
C ALA A 179 13.32 10.12 0.62
N LYS A 180 13.58 10.03 1.93
CA LYS A 180 14.78 10.54 2.61
C LYS A 180 14.97 12.04 2.42
N LEU A 181 13.88 12.79 2.41
CA LEU A 181 13.84 14.23 2.26
C LEU A 181 13.30 14.90 3.53
N SER A 182 13.80 16.06 3.81
CA SER A 182 13.16 17.01 4.75
C SER A 182 12.13 17.87 4.01
N SER A 183 11.17 18.44 4.73
CA SER A 183 10.17 19.33 4.12
C SER A 183 10.79 20.57 3.45
N GLY A 184 11.95 21.04 3.92
CA GLY A 184 12.69 22.16 3.33
C GLY A 184 13.28 21.86 1.95
N GLU A 185 13.48 20.58 1.60
CA GLU A 185 14.03 20.16 0.32
C GLU A 185 12.97 19.98 -0.77
N LEU A 186 11.68 20.10 -0.43
CA LEU A 186 10.62 20.18 -1.42
C LEU A 186 10.69 21.54 -2.13
N ASP A 187 10.47 21.56 -3.42
CA ASP A 187 10.35 22.79 -4.20
C ASP A 187 8.90 23.26 -4.23
N GLU A 188 7.95 22.32 -4.38
CA GLU A 188 6.54 22.65 -4.55
C GLU A 188 5.63 21.60 -3.91
N ILE A 189 4.38 22.01 -3.58
CA ILE A 189 3.34 21.15 -3.08
C ILE A 189 2.11 21.31 -3.96
N VAL A 190 1.74 20.25 -4.65
CA VAL A 190 0.60 20.21 -5.59
C VAL A 190 -0.61 19.63 -4.87
N MET A 191 -1.68 20.45 -4.79
CA MET A 191 -2.94 20.05 -4.16
C MET A 191 -3.87 19.42 -5.18
N VAL A 192 -4.39 18.22 -4.85
CA VAL A 192 -5.26 17.41 -5.71
C VAL A 192 -6.48 16.94 -4.91
N GLY A 193 -7.62 16.81 -5.58
CA GLY A 193 -8.87 16.38 -4.97
C GLY A 193 -9.66 17.54 -4.34
N GLY A 194 -10.99 17.47 -4.46
CA GLY A 194 -11.90 18.55 -4.03
C GLY A 194 -11.82 18.89 -2.54
N SER A 195 -11.50 17.91 -1.69
CA SER A 195 -11.39 18.10 -0.23
C SER A 195 -10.16 18.93 0.18
N THR A 196 -9.18 19.12 -0.69
CA THR A 196 -8.04 20.04 -0.47
C THR A 196 -8.43 21.51 -0.47
N ARG A 197 -9.66 21.83 -0.90
CA ARG A 197 -10.21 23.20 -0.83
C ARG A 197 -10.60 23.61 0.59
N ILE A 198 -10.65 22.68 1.55
CA ILE A 198 -10.95 22.95 2.96
C ILE A 198 -9.81 23.80 3.54
N PRO A 199 -10.07 25.04 4.07
CA PRO A 199 -9.02 25.93 4.54
C PRO A 199 -8.10 25.31 5.59
N ALA A 200 -8.64 24.56 6.54
CA ALA A 200 -7.84 23.90 7.58
C ALA A 200 -6.89 22.82 7.01
N VAL A 201 -7.20 22.21 5.86
CA VAL A 201 -6.30 21.29 5.16
C VAL A 201 -5.13 22.06 4.56
N LEU A 202 -5.37 23.20 3.92
CA LEU A 202 -4.31 24.07 3.39
C LEU A 202 -3.38 24.57 4.50
N GLU A 203 -3.95 24.97 5.64
CA GLU A 203 -3.18 25.40 6.82
C GLU A 203 -2.34 24.26 7.41
N LEU A 204 -2.89 23.03 7.46
CA LEU A 204 -2.15 21.85 7.88
C LEU A 204 -0.91 21.63 6.99
N VAL A 205 -1.11 21.62 5.67
CA VAL A 205 -0.02 21.40 4.70
C VAL A 205 1.06 22.48 4.86
N LYS A 206 0.67 23.76 4.95
CA LYS A 206 1.60 24.85 5.21
C LYS A 206 2.36 24.68 6.53
N ARG A 207 1.69 24.25 7.59
CA ARG A 207 2.30 24.00 8.91
C ARG A 207 3.35 22.88 8.86
N ILE A 208 3.07 21.78 8.16
CA ILE A 208 3.97 20.61 8.09
C ILE A 208 5.16 20.89 7.16
N THR A 209 4.90 21.53 6.01
CA THR A 209 5.91 21.70 4.97
C THR A 209 6.66 23.02 5.06
N GLY A 210 6.10 24.02 5.74
CA GLY A 210 6.63 25.38 5.79
C GLY A 210 6.44 26.16 4.49
N LYS A 211 5.71 25.62 3.51
CA LYS A 211 5.47 26.21 2.18
C LYS A 211 3.99 26.45 1.93
N ASP A 212 3.69 27.46 1.14
CA ASP A 212 2.33 27.68 0.65
C ASP A 212 2.01 26.64 -0.46
N PRO A 213 0.89 25.89 -0.36
CA PRO A 213 0.51 24.93 -1.37
C PRO A 213 0.22 25.59 -2.73
N ASN A 214 0.65 24.94 -3.81
CA ASN A 214 0.36 25.36 -5.16
C ASN A 214 -1.11 25.11 -5.52
N GLN A 215 -1.78 26.15 -5.99
CA GLN A 215 -3.18 26.14 -6.41
C GLN A 215 -3.35 26.55 -7.89
N THR A 216 -2.28 26.51 -8.68
CA THR A 216 -2.33 26.89 -10.10
C THR A 216 -3.01 25.83 -10.98
N VAL A 217 -3.02 24.58 -10.54
CA VAL A 217 -3.76 23.49 -11.18
C VAL A 217 -5.15 23.36 -10.55
N ASN A 218 -6.14 23.01 -11.36
CA ASN A 218 -7.47 22.71 -10.84
C ASN A 218 -7.45 21.34 -10.13
N PRO A 219 -7.64 21.26 -8.81
CA PRO A 219 -7.54 20.01 -8.06
C PRO A 219 -8.61 18.97 -8.46
N ASP A 220 -9.72 19.39 -9.10
CA ASP A 220 -10.78 18.50 -9.54
C ASP A 220 -10.52 17.88 -10.92
N GLU A 221 -9.64 18.50 -11.74
CA GLU A 221 -9.42 18.12 -13.15
C GLU A 221 -8.00 17.62 -13.43
N VAL A 222 -7.04 17.95 -12.56
CA VAL A 222 -5.60 17.73 -12.80
C VAL A 222 -5.26 16.26 -13.09
N VAL A 223 -5.92 15.31 -12.43
CA VAL A 223 -5.73 13.86 -12.66
C VAL A 223 -6.20 13.48 -14.06
N ALA A 224 -7.37 13.96 -14.49
CA ALA A 224 -7.91 13.69 -15.84
C ALA A 224 -7.02 14.29 -16.92
N VAL A 225 -6.50 15.51 -16.70
CA VAL A 225 -5.54 16.15 -17.61
C VAL A 225 -4.26 15.32 -17.73
N GLY A 226 -3.69 14.89 -16.60
CA GLY A 226 -2.50 14.04 -16.59
C GLY A 226 -2.72 12.68 -17.23
N ALA A 227 -3.88 12.07 -17.03
CA ALA A 227 -4.24 10.83 -17.72
C ALA A 227 -4.34 11.03 -19.24
N ALA A 228 -4.89 12.16 -19.69
CA ALA A 228 -4.94 12.50 -21.12
C ALA A 228 -3.52 12.71 -21.70
N ILE A 229 -2.62 13.37 -20.97
CA ILE A 229 -1.21 13.51 -21.35
C ILE A 229 -0.56 12.14 -21.51
N GLN A 230 -0.77 11.23 -20.55
CA GLN A 230 -0.26 9.85 -20.64
C GLN A 230 -0.85 9.11 -21.85
N GLY A 231 -2.11 9.34 -22.19
CA GLY A 231 -2.73 8.84 -23.43
C GLY A 231 -2.00 9.34 -24.67
N GLY A 232 -1.67 10.63 -24.73
CA GLY A 232 -0.87 11.22 -25.79
C GLY A 232 0.56 10.66 -25.89
N VAL A 233 1.18 10.33 -24.75
CA VAL A 233 2.49 9.65 -24.73
C VAL A 233 2.37 8.25 -25.34
N LEU A 234 1.36 7.48 -24.96
CA LEU A 234 1.13 6.13 -25.51
C LEU A 234 0.78 6.16 -27.00
N ALA A 235 0.09 7.18 -27.45
CA ALA A 235 -0.21 7.39 -28.87
C ALA A 235 1.00 7.91 -29.69
N GLY A 236 2.10 8.29 -29.01
CA GLY A 236 3.28 8.88 -29.67
C GLY A 236 3.12 10.34 -30.10
N GLU A 237 2.06 11.01 -29.64
CA GLU A 237 1.79 12.43 -29.90
C GLU A 237 2.60 13.34 -28.96
N VAL A 238 2.79 12.91 -27.73
CA VAL A 238 3.65 13.56 -26.73
C VAL A 238 4.95 12.75 -26.65
N LYS A 239 6.08 13.40 -26.86
CA LYS A 239 7.42 12.78 -26.86
C LYS A 239 8.24 13.26 -25.69
N ASP A 240 9.28 12.51 -25.40
CA ASP A 240 10.30 12.83 -24.39
C ASP A 240 9.77 12.89 -22.94
N ILE A 241 8.74 12.09 -22.64
CA ILE A 241 8.25 11.88 -21.27
C ILE A 241 8.56 10.45 -20.81
N LEU A 242 9.22 10.34 -19.68
CA LEU A 242 9.50 9.10 -18.97
C LEU A 242 8.85 9.14 -17.57
N LEU A 243 7.95 8.19 -17.34
CA LEU A 243 7.26 8.02 -16.07
C LEU A 243 7.77 6.79 -15.37
N LEU A 244 8.28 6.95 -14.14
CA LEU A 244 8.77 5.90 -13.26
C LEU A 244 7.95 5.90 -11.97
N ASP A 245 7.18 4.85 -11.75
CA ASP A 245 6.36 4.64 -10.56
C ASP A 245 7.05 3.66 -9.60
N VAL A 246 6.52 3.46 -8.39
CA VAL A 246 7.10 2.59 -7.35
C VAL A 246 6.11 1.62 -6.74
N THR A 247 6.63 0.52 -6.18
CA THR A 247 5.83 -0.43 -5.41
C THR A 247 5.46 0.17 -4.03
N PRO A 248 4.22 0.04 -3.57
CA PRO A 248 3.80 0.60 -2.27
C PRO A 248 4.33 -0.19 -1.07
N LEU A 249 4.46 -1.50 -1.19
CA LEU A 249 4.91 -2.42 -0.15
C LEU A 249 5.94 -3.41 -0.69
N SER A 250 6.75 -3.96 0.23
CA SER A 250 7.65 -5.06 -0.08
C SER A 250 6.89 -6.32 -0.47
N LEU A 251 7.44 -7.04 -1.43
CA LEU A 251 6.95 -8.31 -1.95
C LEU A 251 7.99 -9.40 -1.69
N GLY A 252 7.55 -10.58 -1.33
CA GLY A 252 8.47 -11.67 -1.00
C GLY A 252 7.81 -13.04 -0.97
N VAL A 253 8.58 -14.01 -0.54
CA VAL A 253 8.16 -15.40 -0.37
C VAL A 253 8.38 -15.88 1.06
N GLU A 254 7.55 -16.81 1.50
CA GLU A 254 7.78 -17.55 2.73
C GLU A 254 8.95 -18.52 2.53
N THR A 255 9.88 -18.50 3.48
CA THR A 255 11.03 -19.39 3.53
C THR A 255 11.05 -20.20 4.83
N LEU A 256 12.03 -21.11 4.95
CA LEU A 256 12.15 -22.03 6.07
C LEU A 256 12.04 -21.30 7.42
N GLY A 257 11.18 -21.81 8.30
CA GLY A 257 10.91 -21.22 9.62
C GLY A 257 9.79 -20.17 9.63
N GLY A 258 9.02 -20.05 8.53
CA GLY A 258 7.91 -19.09 8.43
C GLY A 258 8.37 -17.63 8.32
N VAL A 259 9.56 -17.42 7.77
CA VAL A 259 10.15 -16.08 7.58
C VAL A 259 9.76 -15.54 6.20
N MET A 260 9.43 -14.25 6.12
CA MET A 260 9.28 -13.56 4.84
C MET A 260 10.65 -13.14 4.30
N THR A 261 11.05 -13.70 3.18
CA THR A 261 12.23 -13.26 2.43
C THR A 261 11.79 -12.27 1.36
N LYS A 262 12.19 -11.00 1.54
CA LYS A 262 11.83 -9.92 0.61
C LYS A 262 12.55 -10.07 -0.72
N MET A 263 11.79 -10.14 -1.79
CA MET A 263 12.27 -10.18 -3.18
C MET A 263 12.38 -8.77 -3.76
N ILE A 264 11.35 -7.96 -3.60
CA ILE A 264 11.28 -6.58 -4.06
C ILE A 264 10.91 -5.74 -2.84
N THR A 265 11.72 -4.73 -2.51
CA THR A 265 11.46 -3.83 -1.38
C THR A 265 10.46 -2.74 -1.77
N ARG A 266 9.70 -2.20 -0.81
CA ARG A 266 8.81 -1.05 -1.04
C ARG A 266 9.58 0.12 -1.64
N ASN A 267 8.88 0.94 -2.38
CA ASN A 267 9.43 2.08 -3.14
C ASN A 267 10.50 1.67 -4.17
N THR A 268 10.44 0.43 -4.67
CA THR A 268 11.23 0.02 -5.83
C THR A 268 10.53 0.48 -7.10
N THR A 269 11.26 1.17 -7.98
CA THR A 269 10.78 1.65 -9.27
C THR A 269 10.26 0.50 -10.14
N VAL A 270 9.11 0.70 -10.78
CA VAL A 270 8.49 -0.26 -11.71
C VAL A 270 8.49 0.29 -13.14
N PRO A 271 8.58 -0.56 -14.18
CA PRO A 271 8.61 -2.02 -14.12
C PRO A 271 9.92 -2.57 -13.56
N THR A 272 9.85 -3.71 -12.87
CA THR A 272 11.02 -4.34 -12.28
C THR A 272 10.91 -5.87 -12.27
N LYS A 273 12.07 -6.53 -12.32
CA LYS A 273 12.15 -7.98 -12.28
C LYS A 273 13.27 -8.42 -11.36
N LYS A 274 12.99 -9.36 -10.47
CA LYS A 274 13.99 -9.94 -9.59
C LYS A 274 13.85 -11.45 -9.54
N THR A 275 14.98 -12.15 -9.61
CA THR A 275 15.09 -13.62 -9.55
C THR A 275 16.04 -14.00 -8.45
N GLU A 276 15.61 -14.93 -7.59
CA GLU A 276 16.44 -15.56 -6.56
C GLU A 276 16.33 -17.08 -6.67
N THR A 277 17.40 -17.79 -6.24
CA THR A 277 17.42 -19.24 -6.29
C THR A 277 17.25 -19.81 -4.88
N TYR A 278 16.26 -20.66 -4.74
CA TYR A 278 15.93 -21.40 -3.52
C TYR A 278 16.18 -22.89 -3.72
N SER A 279 15.99 -23.68 -2.67
CA SER A 279 16.16 -25.13 -2.72
C SER A 279 15.11 -25.84 -1.87
N THR A 280 15.13 -27.18 -1.93
CA THR A 280 14.26 -28.04 -1.11
C THR A 280 14.69 -28.06 0.35
N ALA A 281 13.74 -28.18 1.26
CA ALA A 281 13.95 -28.20 2.72
C ALA A 281 14.20 -29.61 3.27
N VAL A 282 13.73 -30.66 2.57
CA VAL A 282 13.87 -32.07 2.99
C VAL A 282 14.40 -32.93 1.85
N ASP A 283 15.00 -34.09 2.21
CA ASP A 283 15.50 -35.06 1.26
C ASP A 283 14.36 -35.70 0.47
N GLY A 284 14.59 -35.90 -0.82
CA GLY A 284 13.61 -36.55 -1.70
C GLY A 284 12.38 -35.72 -2.01
N GLN A 285 12.35 -34.46 -1.67
CA GLN A 285 11.21 -33.57 -1.93
C GLN A 285 11.01 -33.40 -3.44
N THR A 286 9.80 -33.69 -3.91
CA THR A 286 9.43 -33.65 -5.34
C THR A 286 8.57 -32.48 -5.76
N ASN A 287 8.24 -31.60 -4.81
CA ASN A 287 7.49 -30.36 -5.06
C ASN A 287 7.90 -29.28 -4.07
N VAL A 288 7.67 -28.01 -4.43
CA VAL A 288 7.79 -26.86 -3.54
C VAL A 288 6.53 -26.02 -3.64
N GLU A 289 6.08 -25.52 -2.51
CA GLU A 289 5.00 -24.55 -2.43
C GLU A 289 5.59 -23.14 -2.35
N ILE A 290 5.10 -22.25 -3.20
CA ILE A 290 5.52 -20.86 -3.26
C ILE A 290 4.39 -20.03 -2.68
N HIS A 291 4.59 -19.52 -1.46
CA HIS A 291 3.66 -18.62 -0.79
C HIS A 291 4.12 -17.17 -1.01
N VAL A 292 3.35 -16.43 -1.80
CA VAL A 292 3.66 -15.05 -2.18
C VAL A 292 3.06 -14.10 -1.14
N LEU A 293 3.87 -13.18 -0.64
CA LEU A 293 3.55 -12.30 0.48
C LEU A 293 3.78 -10.83 0.11
N GLN A 294 2.99 -9.96 0.74
CA GLN A 294 3.14 -8.52 0.69
C GLN A 294 3.13 -7.92 2.09
N GLY A 295 4.08 -7.04 2.41
CA GLY A 295 4.16 -6.35 3.69
C GLY A 295 5.58 -6.12 4.17
N GLU A 296 5.70 -5.60 5.40
CA GLU A 296 6.99 -5.17 5.95
C GLU A 296 7.46 -6.01 7.14
N ARG A 297 6.63 -6.95 7.66
CA ARG A 297 6.96 -7.78 8.81
C ARG A 297 7.94 -8.89 8.43
N GLU A 298 8.75 -9.33 9.40
CA GLU A 298 9.74 -10.38 9.18
C GLU A 298 9.14 -11.79 9.11
N MET A 299 7.97 -12.02 9.75
CA MET A 299 7.31 -13.32 9.72
C MET A 299 6.23 -13.38 8.64
N ALA A 300 6.16 -14.51 7.94
CA ALA A 300 5.18 -14.73 6.87
C ALA A 300 3.72 -14.58 7.34
N SER A 301 3.41 -15.09 8.54
CA SER A 301 2.07 -15.01 9.15
C SER A 301 1.58 -13.60 9.43
N ASP A 302 2.50 -12.63 9.53
CA ASP A 302 2.21 -11.25 9.90
C ASP A 302 2.14 -10.34 8.67
N ASN A 303 2.27 -10.92 7.46
CA ASN A 303 2.16 -10.25 6.18
C ASN A 303 0.93 -10.74 5.41
N LYS A 304 0.55 -9.99 4.39
CA LYS A 304 -0.56 -10.36 3.52
C LYS A 304 -0.17 -11.47 2.56
N SER A 305 -0.96 -12.55 2.55
CA SER A 305 -0.89 -13.55 1.48
C SER A 305 -1.51 -13.01 0.20
N LEU A 306 -0.75 -12.98 -0.87
CA LEU A 306 -1.22 -12.66 -2.22
C LEU A 306 -1.65 -13.91 -2.99
N GLY A 307 -1.15 -15.06 -2.61
CA GLY A 307 -1.50 -16.34 -3.21
C GLY A 307 -0.45 -17.41 -2.95
N THR A 308 -0.84 -18.65 -3.21
CA THR A 308 0.03 -19.82 -3.08
C THR A 308 -0.09 -20.67 -4.33
N PHE A 309 1.03 -21.13 -4.85
CA PHE A 309 1.05 -22.08 -5.95
C PHE A 309 2.15 -23.12 -5.74
N ARG A 310 2.04 -24.27 -6.43
CA ARG A 310 2.95 -25.40 -6.23
C ARG A 310 3.67 -25.76 -7.52
N LEU A 311 4.99 -25.86 -7.43
CA LEU A 311 5.83 -26.44 -8.48
C LEU A 311 6.03 -27.93 -8.19
N ASP A 312 5.50 -28.78 -9.05
CA ASP A 312 5.55 -30.24 -8.95
C ASP A 312 6.60 -30.85 -9.89
N GLY A 313 7.03 -32.08 -9.55
CA GLY A 313 7.86 -32.92 -10.41
C GLY A 313 9.33 -32.53 -10.43
N ILE A 314 9.81 -32.02 -9.32
CA ILE A 314 11.22 -31.87 -9.02
C ILE A 314 11.80 -33.28 -8.87
N PRO A 315 12.92 -33.62 -9.52
CA PRO A 315 13.59 -34.91 -9.33
C PRO A 315 14.01 -35.10 -7.87
N PRO A 316 13.75 -36.28 -7.26
CA PRO A 316 14.17 -36.57 -5.89
C PRO A 316 15.68 -36.41 -5.77
N ALA A 317 16.12 -35.58 -4.81
CA ALA A 317 17.52 -35.33 -4.51
C ALA A 317 17.68 -35.00 -3.01
N PRO A 318 18.89 -35.03 -2.45
CA PRO A 318 19.15 -34.51 -1.12
C PRO A 318 18.71 -33.03 -1.01
N ARG A 319 18.26 -32.63 0.19
CA ARG A 319 17.88 -31.24 0.45
C ARG A 319 19.03 -30.28 0.10
N GLY A 320 18.71 -29.11 -0.40
CA GLY A 320 19.69 -28.11 -0.81
C GLY A 320 20.33 -28.35 -2.19
N VAL A 321 20.08 -29.49 -2.86
CA VAL A 321 20.63 -29.81 -4.18
C VAL A 321 19.75 -29.24 -5.31
N PRO A 322 18.41 -29.41 -5.32
CA PRO A 322 17.57 -28.82 -6.35
C PRO A 322 17.69 -27.28 -6.34
N GLN A 323 17.68 -26.71 -7.53
CA GLN A 323 17.76 -25.24 -7.71
C GLN A 323 16.44 -24.73 -8.28
N ILE A 324 15.69 -24.04 -7.44
CA ILE A 324 14.38 -23.49 -7.79
C ILE A 324 14.54 -21.96 -7.95
N GLU A 325 14.49 -21.50 -9.18
CA GLU A 325 14.46 -20.06 -9.47
C GLU A 325 13.05 -19.53 -9.25
N VAL A 326 12.93 -18.55 -8.36
CA VAL A 326 11.68 -17.80 -8.17
C VAL A 326 11.91 -16.40 -8.72
N THR A 327 11.07 -16.02 -9.68
CA THR A 327 11.11 -14.73 -10.35
C THR A 327 9.87 -13.93 -10.02
N PHE A 328 10.06 -12.72 -9.53
CA PHE A 328 9.04 -11.69 -9.38
C PHE A 328 9.18 -10.72 -10.54
N ASP A 329 8.13 -10.50 -11.29
CA ASP A 329 8.08 -9.64 -12.46
C ASP A 329 6.89 -8.68 -12.32
N ILE A 330 7.17 -7.39 -12.15
CA ILE A 330 6.16 -6.33 -12.03
C ILE A 330 6.17 -5.53 -13.32
N ASP A 331 5.04 -5.50 -14.00
CA ASP A 331 4.88 -4.76 -15.25
C ASP A 331 4.76 -3.24 -15.02
N ALA A 332 4.67 -2.48 -16.11
CA ALA A 332 4.50 -1.02 -16.06
C ALA A 332 3.16 -0.57 -15.46
N ASN A 333 2.19 -1.47 -15.26
CA ASN A 333 0.93 -1.21 -14.58
C ASN A 333 0.99 -1.54 -13.08
N GLY A 334 2.15 -2.03 -12.60
CA GLY A 334 2.31 -2.49 -11.22
C GLY A 334 1.72 -3.89 -10.96
N ILE A 335 1.41 -4.67 -12.00
CA ILE A 335 0.84 -6.01 -11.87
C ILE A 335 1.95 -7.03 -11.67
N LEU A 336 1.87 -7.79 -10.57
CA LEU A 336 2.83 -8.79 -10.18
C LEU A 336 2.54 -10.14 -10.83
N SER A 337 3.56 -10.72 -11.46
CA SER A 337 3.61 -12.13 -11.87
C SER A 337 4.75 -12.84 -11.15
N VAL A 338 4.47 -14.00 -10.57
CA VAL A 338 5.49 -14.81 -9.89
C VAL A 338 5.63 -16.15 -10.59
N THR A 339 6.86 -16.49 -10.95
CA THR A 339 7.20 -17.75 -11.64
C THR A 339 8.21 -18.53 -10.81
N ALA A 340 7.99 -19.84 -10.66
CA ALA A 340 8.95 -20.77 -10.07
C ALA A 340 9.38 -21.79 -11.11
N LYS A 341 10.69 -22.03 -11.24
CA LYS A 341 11.27 -22.95 -12.22
C LYS A 341 12.37 -23.81 -11.58
N ASP A 342 12.23 -25.12 -11.72
CA ASP A 342 13.31 -26.05 -11.38
C ASP A 342 14.36 -26.09 -12.52
N LYS A 343 15.58 -25.71 -12.23
CA LYS A 343 16.69 -25.72 -13.21
C LYS A 343 17.06 -27.10 -13.69
N GLY A 344 16.87 -28.12 -12.84
CA GLY A 344 17.24 -29.49 -13.16
C GLY A 344 16.30 -30.13 -14.18
N SER A 345 15.01 -30.04 -13.96
CA SER A 345 13.99 -30.63 -14.83
C SER A 345 13.47 -29.68 -15.91
N GLY A 346 13.70 -28.39 -15.75
CA GLY A 346 13.13 -27.33 -16.60
C GLY A 346 11.64 -27.09 -16.36
N LYS A 347 11.01 -27.77 -15.39
CA LYS A 347 9.59 -27.56 -15.05
C LYS A 347 9.38 -26.18 -14.45
N GLU A 348 8.28 -25.58 -14.83
CA GLU A 348 7.92 -24.22 -14.47
C GLU A 348 6.45 -24.12 -14.12
N GLN A 349 6.13 -23.28 -13.14
CA GLN A 349 4.77 -22.92 -12.75
C GLN A 349 4.75 -21.45 -12.41
N SER A 350 3.65 -20.78 -12.72
CA SER A 350 3.49 -19.36 -12.44
C SER A 350 2.12 -19.03 -11.87
N ILE A 351 2.05 -17.90 -11.17
CA ILE A 351 0.82 -17.26 -10.75
C ILE A 351 0.88 -15.80 -11.14
N SER A 352 -0.20 -15.28 -11.69
CA SER A 352 -0.41 -13.83 -11.82
C SER A 352 -1.34 -13.39 -10.69
N ILE A 353 -0.95 -12.38 -9.93
CA ILE A 353 -1.73 -11.88 -8.81
C ILE A 353 -2.85 -11.00 -9.37
N THR A 354 -3.99 -11.62 -9.65
CA THR A 354 -5.12 -10.98 -10.34
C THR A 354 -6.37 -10.80 -9.46
N GLY A 355 -6.29 -11.10 -8.15
CA GLY A 355 -7.51 -11.05 -7.33
C GLY A 355 -7.36 -11.52 -5.90
N ALA A 356 -6.16 -11.64 -5.38
CA ALA A 356 -5.97 -12.01 -3.97
C ALA A 356 -6.38 -10.82 -3.08
N SER A 357 -7.52 -10.99 -2.43
CA SER A 357 -8.04 -10.23 -1.28
C SER A 357 -7.55 -8.78 -1.13
N THR A 358 -8.48 -7.88 -1.32
CA THR A 358 -8.32 -6.45 -1.02
C THR A 358 -7.75 -6.21 0.38
N LEU A 359 -6.50 -5.70 0.48
CA LEU A 359 -6.10 -4.96 1.64
C LEU A 359 -6.77 -3.59 1.55
N SER A 360 -7.41 -3.16 2.62
CA SER A 360 -7.72 -1.75 2.81
C SER A 360 -6.41 -1.01 3.15
N ASP A 361 -6.27 0.24 2.82
CA ASP A 361 -5.03 0.98 3.09
C ASP A 361 -4.85 1.26 4.59
N SER A 362 -5.93 1.26 5.38
CA SER A 362 -5.80 1.19 6.84
C SER A 362 -5.08 -0.09 7.29
N GLU A 363 -5.16 -1.16 6.51
CA GLU A 363 -4.38 -2.37 6.73
C GLU A 363 -2.94 -2.20 6.25
N VAL A 364 -2.70 -1.50 5.14
CA VAL A 364 -1.35 -1.17 4.67
C VAL A 364 -0.62 -0.28 5.68
N ASP A 365 -1.23 0.84 6.09
CA ASP A 365 -0.69 1.72 7.12
C ASP A 365 -0.50 1.01 8.45
N LYS A 366 -1.47 0.19 8.85
CA LYS A 366 -1.36 -0.65 10.03
C LYS A 366 -0.19 -1.62 9.89
N MET A 367 -0.02 -2.27 8.75
CA MET A 367 1.09 -3.19 8.51
C MET A 367 2.45 -2.51 8.59
N VAL A 368 2.60 -1.29 8.05
CA VAL A 368 3.83 -0.51 8.15
C VAL A 368 4.11 -0.10 9.60
N LYS A 369 3.11 0.43 10.32
CA LYS A 369 3.23 0.81 11.74
C LYS A 369 3.49 -0.39 12.64
N ASP A 370 2.76 -1.49 12.43
CA ASP A 370 2.97 -2.73 13.18
C ASP A 370 4.37 -3.29 12.92
N ALA A 371 4.90 -3.16 11.69
CA ALA A 371 6.27 -3.53 11.37
C ALA A 371 7.29 -2.64 12.12
N GLU A 372 7.12 -1.33 12.13
CA GLU A 372 7.99 -0.41 12.88
C GLU A 372 7.92 -0.64 14.39
N ALA A 373 6.70 -0.80 14.94
CA ALA A 373 6.49 -1.04 16.37
C ALA A 373 7.06 -2.38 16.85
N ASN A 374 7.08 -3.40 15.98
CA ASN A 374 7.56 -4.73 16.31
C ASN A 374 8.96 -5.04 15.76
N ALA A 375 9.62 -4.10 15.08
CA ALA A 375 10.88 -4.32 14.36
C ALA A 375 11.97 -4.99 15.24
N SER A 376 12.11 -4.58 16.49
CA SER A 376 13.08 -5.17 17.42
C SER A 376 12.75 -6.61 17.80
N ALA A 377 11.47 -6.88 18.13
CA ALA A 377 10.99 -8.21 18.51
C ALA A 377 11.02 -9.17 17.30
N ASP A 378 10.65 -8.69 16.14
CA ASP A 378 10.68 -9.47 14.89
C ASP A 378 12.12 -9.82 14.50
N LYS A 379 13.05 -8.88 14.63
CA LYS A 379 14.47 -9.11 14.38
C LYS A 379 15.05 -10.19 15.32
N GLU A 380 14.75 -10.10 16.62
CA GLU A 380 15.19 -11.12 17.59
C GLU A 380 14.59 -12.50 17.28
N LYS A 381 13.31 -12.55 16.91
CA LYS A 381 12.63 -13.78 16.51
C LYS A 381 13.26 -14.39 15.25
N ARG A 382 13.57 -13.56 14.26
CA ARG A 382 14.24 -13.98 13.04
C ARG A 382 15.64 -14.52 13.33
N GLU A 383 16.44 -13.80 14.11
CA GLU A 383 17.81 -14.26 14.49
C GLU A 383 17.78 -15.64 15.17
N LYS A 384 16.79 -15.90 16.03
CA LYS A 384 16.59 -17.21 16.65
C LYS A 384 16.27 -18.30 15.61
N ILE A 385 15.41 -18.01 14.65
CA ILE A 385 15.04 -18.93 13.58
C ILE A 385 16.25 -19.22 12.68
N ASP A 386 17.00 -18.19 12.30
CA ASP A 386 18.18 -18.33 11.45
C ASP A 386 19.26 -19.18 12.15
N LEU A 387 19.49 -18.98 13.47
CA LEU A 387 20.38 -19.82 14.26
C LEU A 387 19.91 -21.27 14.33
N LYS A 388 18.60 -21.50 14.52
CA LYS A 388 18.02 -22.84 14.51
C LYS A 388 18.22 -23.53 13.17
N ASN A 389 17.91 -22.85 12.06
CA ASN A 389 18.10 -23.36 10.70
C ASN A 389 19.56 -23.70 10.40
N GLN A 390 20.51 -22.86 10.84
CA GLN A 390 21.94 -23.12 10.73
C GLN A 390 22.36 -24.37 11.54
N ALA A 391 21.89 -24.48 12.77
CA ALA A 391 22.18 -25.63 13.62
C ALA A 391 21.65 -26.94 13.03
N GLU A 392 20.41 -26.95 12.53
CA GLU A 392 19.83 -28.12 11.83
C GLU A 392 20.61 -28.49 10.58
N THR A 393 21.09 -27.50 9.83
CA THR A 393 21.93 -27.71 8.65
C THR A 393 23.25 -28.35 9.02
N LEU A 394 23.90 -27.90 10.10
CA LEU A 394 25.15 -28.48 10.61
C LEU A 394 24.95 -29.92 11.12
N VAL A 395 23.84 -30.20 11.82
CA VAL A 395 23.47 -31.56 12.24
C VAL A 395 23.36 -32.47 11.03
N TYR A 396 22.62 -32.06 10.01
CA TYR A 396 22.44 -32.83 8.79
C TYR A 396 23.76 -33.08 8.05
N GLN A 397 24.59 -32.05 7.89
CA GLN A 397 25.90 -32.18 7.27
C GLN A 397 26.82 -33.15 8.02
N ALA A 398 26.84 -33.08 9.35
CA ALA A 398 27.58 -34.00 10.20
C ALA A 398 27.11 -35.44 10.05
N GLU A 399 25.80 -35.69 10.04
CA GLU A 399 25.19 -37.01 9.80
C GLU A 399 25.61 -37.58 8.44
N LYS A 400 25.52 -36.77 7.40
CA LYS A 400 25.87 -37.14 6.04
C LYS A 400 27.36 -37.49 5.91
N GLN A 401 28.25 -36.62 6.44
CA GLN A 401 29.68 -36.85 6.38
C GLN A 401 30.11 -38.07 7.20
N MET A 402 29.50 -38.32 8.37
CA MET A 402 29.77 -39.52 9.15
C MET A 402 29.33 -40.80 8.41
N GLY A 403 28.23 -40.73 7.66
CA GLY A 403 27.77 -41.84 6.81
C GLY A 403 28.72 -42.10 5.63
N GLU A 404 29.19 -41.07 4.94
CA GLU A 404 30.06 -41.17 3.78
C GLU A 404 31.47 -41.62 4.14
N LEU A 405 32.01 -41.17 5.27
CA LEU A 405 33.38 -41.48 5.71
C LEU A 405 33.49 -42.87 6.36
N GLY A 406 32.37 -43.40 6.91
CA GLY A 406 32.30 -44.74 7.50
C GLY A 406 33.45 -45.07 8.46
N ASP A 407 34.23 -46.14 8.16
CA ASP A 407 35.36 -46.63 8.97
C ASP A 407 36.68 -45.89 8.68
N LYS A 408 36.68 -44.87 7.83
CA LYS A 408 37.89 -44.07 7.50
C LYS A 408 38.23 -43.00 8.55
N VAL A 409 37.32 -42.77 9.52
CA VAL A 409 37.49 -41.81 10.61
C VAL A 409 37.87 -42.54 11.88
N ASP A 410 38.85 -42.01 12.62
CA ASP A 410 39.22 -42.51 13.95
C ASP A 410 38.03 -42.59 14.91
N ALA A 411 37.90 -43.69 15.64
CA ALA A 411 36.77 -43.99 16.50
C ALA A 411 36.54 -42.90 17.58
N ASP A 412 37.60 -42.35 18.17
CA ASP A 412 37.55 -41.29 19.15
C ASP A 412 37.03 -39.94 18.56
N ALA A 413 37.46 -39.64 17.33
CA ALA A 413 36.99 -38.46 16.61
C ALA A 413 35.50 -38.58 16.24
N LYS A 414 35.07 -39.78 15.81
CA LYS A 414 33.66 -40.08 15.50
C LYS A 414 32.78 -39.94 16.73
N ALA A 415 33.19 -40.49 17.89
CA ALA A 415 32.46 -40.41 19.14
C ALA A 415 32.31 -38.96 19.62
N LYS A 416 33.35 -38.13 19.53
CA LYS A 416 33.31 -36.70 19.89
C LYS A 416 32.37 -35.89 18.96
N LEU A 417 32.39 -36.21 17.67
CA LEU A 417 31.54 -35.53 16.72
C LEU A 417 30.07 -35.87 16.97
N GLU A 418 29.79 -37.16 17.22
CA GLU A 418 28.44 -37.64 17.54
C GLU A 418 27.89 -37.03 18.83
N GLU A 419 28.70 -36.93 19.89
CA GLU A 419 28.33 -36.24 21.13
C GLU A 419 27.94 -34.78 20.89
N LYS A 420 28.74 -34.05 20.11
CA LYS A 420 28.46 -32.64 19.80
C LYS A 420 27.20 -32.49 18.91
N ARG A 421 27.05 -33.39 17.93
CA ARG A 421 25.88 -33.42 17.05
C ARG A 421 24.60 -33.64 17.85
N LEU A 422 24.59 -34.62 18.78
CA LEU A 422 23.43 -34.90 19.63
C LEU A 422 23.08 -33.68 20.52
N LYS A 423 24.08 -33.05 21.14
CA LYS A 423 23.88 -31.84 21.95
C LYS A 423 23.30 -30.71 21.13
N LEU A 424 23.77 -30.50 19.89
CA LEU A 424 23.25 -29.49 19.01
C LEU A 424 21.80 -29.78 18.58
N LYS A 425 21.51 -31.06 18.26
CA LYS A 425 20.16 -31.51 17.93
C LYS A 425 19.18 -31.29 19.09
N GLU A 426 19.55 -31.67 20.32
CA GLU A 426 18.74 -31.43 21.51
C GLU A 426 18.51 -29.93 21.77
N ALA A 427 19.45 -29.07 21.39
CA ALA A 427 19.30 -27.62 21.56
C ALA A 427 18.34 -27.03 20.53
N THR A 428 18.21 -27.64 19.34
CA THR A 428 17.28 -27.18 18.28
C THR A 428 15.83 -27.65 18.51
N GLU A 429 15.62 -28.71 19.34
CA GLU A 429 14.30 -29.25 19.69
C GLU A 429 13.64 -28.51 20.86
N LYS A 430 14.39 -27.67 21.60
CA LYS A 430 13.92 -26.81 22.70
C LYS A 430 13.53 -25.42 22.21
#